data_efe28dd36f65c21e8f6aba427847c3f6
#
_entry.id   efe28dd36f65c21e8f6aba427847c3f6
#
_cell.length_a   1.000
_cell.length_b   1.000
_cell.length_c   1.000
_cell.angle_alpha   90.00
_cell.angle_beta   90.00
_cell.angle_gamma   90.00
#
_symmetry.space_group_name_H-M   'P 1'
#
loop_
_entity.id
_entity.type
_entity.pdbx_description
1 polymer ?
#
loop_
_entity_poly.entity_id
_entity_poly.type
_entity_poly.pdbx_seq_one_letter_code
_entity_poly.pdbx_strand_id
1 'polypeptide(L)'
;MLAAGSETSSTTLNWALTELIRSPAAMARAQAEVREAFKGKSIITDDDIAKSGISYLKLVFKETLRLHPSSPLLIPRQCRETCQVMGYDIPKGTAVFVNVWAIGRDPLYWEDPEEFKPERFETNNLDFRGTNFEFIPFGAGRRM
;
A
#
# COMPACT_ATOMS: atom_id res chain seq x y z
N MET A 1 4.74 -0.33 -20.98
CA MET A 1 4.92 -1.29 -19.85
C MET A 1 6.10 -0.94 -18.95
N LEU A 2 7.31 -0.70 -19.48
CA LEU A 2 8.49 -0.35 -18.68
C LEU A 2 8.28 0.89 -17.77
N ALA A 3 7.75 1.98 -18.30
CA ALA A 3 7.54 3.21 -17.55
C ALA A 3 6.58 3.01 -16.36
N ALA A 4 5.45 2.33 -16.57
CA ALA A 4 4.47 2.12 -15.51
C ALA A 4 5.01 1.24 -14.36
N GLY A 5 5.80 0.21 -14.68
CA GLY A 5 6.38 -0.67 -13.67
C GLY A 5 7.52 -0.05 -12.88
N SER A 6 8.39 0.73 -13.52
CA SER A 6 9.51 1.37 -12.84
C SER A 6 9.10 2.59 -12.01
N GLU A 7 8.21 3.43 -12.51
CA GLU A 7 7.78 4.66 -11.86
C GLU A 7 7.00 4.37 -10.56
N THR A 8 6.03 3.48 -10.61
CA THR A 8 5.24 3.13 -9.42
C THR A 8 6.08 2.46 -8.33
N SER A 9 6.99 1.56 -8.72
CA SER A 9 7.88 0.89 -7.78
C SER A 9 8.87 1.87 -7.15
N SER A 10 9.48 2.76 -7.94
CA SER A 10 10.41 3.77 -7.41
C SER A 10 9.71 4.77 -6.49
N THR A 11 8.49 5.19 -6.81
CA THR A 11 7.68 6.06 -5.94
C THR A 11 7.42 5.40 -4.59
N THR A 12 7.00 4.13 -4.59
CA THR A 12 6.76 3.38 -3.35
C THR A 12 8.04 3.25 -2.51
N LEU A 13 9.18 2.92 -3.13
CA LEU A 13 10.47 2.82 -2.44
C LEU A 13 10.92 4.16 -1.85
N ASN A 14 10.79 5.24 -2.60
CA ASN A 14 11.15 6.58 -2.13
C ASN A 14 10.31 6.99 -0.91
N TRP A 15 9.01 6.74 -0.93
CA TRP A 15 8.15 7.02 0.22
C TRP A 15 8.44 6.12 1.41
N ALA A 16 8.69 4.82 1.20
CA ALA A 16 9.08 3.90 2.27
C ALA A 16 10.36 4.37 2.98
N LEU A 17 11.39 4.76 2.21
CA LEU A 17 12.63 5.29 2.77
C LEU A 17 12.42 6.63 3.47
N THR A 18 11.60 7.52 2.91
CA THR A 18 11.28 8.81 3.51
C THR A 18 10.61 8.64 4.87
N GLU A 19 9.60 7.78 4.96
CA GLU A 19 8.90 7.53 6.23
C GLU A 19 9.79 6.82 7.24
N LEU A 20 10.64 5.90 6.83
CA LEU A 20 11.61 5.29 7.72
C LEU A 20 12.63 6.31 8.26
N ILE A 21 13.10 7.26 7.45
CA ILE A 21 13.99 8.34 7.89
C ILE A 21 13.29 9.24 8.91
N ARG A 22 12.00 9.53 8.71
CA ARG A 22 11.17 10.34 9.63
C ARG A 22 10.81 9.60 10.92
N SER A 23 10.88 8.26 10.90
CA SER A 23 10.49 7.39 12.01
C SER A 23 11.68 6.54 12.49
N PRO A 24 12.58 7.09 13.33
CA PRO A 24 13.82 6.41 13.74
C PRO A 24 13.59 5.05 14.41
N ALA A 25 12.48 4.87 15.15
CA ALA A 25 12.14 3.61 15.78
C ALA A 25 11.80 2.53 14.74
N ALA A 26 10.97 2.86 13.74
CA ALA A 26 10.64 1.96 12.64
C ALA A 26 11.88 1.63 11.80
N MET A 27 12.74 2.61 11.53
CA MET A 27 14.01 2.40 10.84
C MET A 27 14.92 1.41 11.60
N ALA A 28 15.10 1.63 12.91
CA ALA A 28 15.95 0.76 13.73
C ALA A 28 15.42 -0.69 13.73
N ARG A 29 14.12 -0.87 13.86
CA ARG A 29 13.47 -2.18 13.83
C ARG A 29 13.64 -2.87 12.48
N ALA A 30 13.37 -2.18 11.36
CA ALA A 30 13.57 -2.71 10.02
C ALA A 30 15.03 -3.10 9.75
N GLN A 31 15.99 -2.26 10.17
CA GLN A 31 17.42 -2.56 10.03
C GLN A 31 17.84 -3.76 10.88
N ALA A 32 17.34 -3.89 12.10
CA ALA A 32 17.65 -5.02 12.96
C ALA A 32 17.17 -6.34 12.34
N GLU A 33 15.92 -6.38 11.85
CA GLU A 33 15.36 -7.55 11.17
C GLU A 33 16.20 -7.94 9.94
N VAL A 34 16.51 -6.99 9.07
CA VAL A 34 17.26 -7.25 7.83
C VAL A 34 18.68 -7.72 8.13
N ARG A 35 19.36 -7.07 9.09
CA ARG A 35 20.73 -7.46 9.47
C ARG A 35 20.79 -8.84 10.09
N GLU A 36 19.82 -9.23 10.88
CA GLU A 36 19.78 -10.57 11.46
C GLU A 36 19.43 -11.62 10.40
N ALA A 37 18.44 -11.34 9.54
CA ALA A 37 18.03 -12.25 8.47
C ALA A 37 19.16 -12.60 7.48
N PHE A 38 20.05 -11.64 7.21
CA PHE A 38 21.14 -11.81 6.23
C PHE A 38 22.54 -11.78 6.84
N LYS A 39 22.65 -12.06 8.13
CA LYS A 39 23.91 -12.08 8.87
C LYS A 39 24.94 -13.00 8.20
N GLY A 40 26.14 -12.45 7.97
CA GLY A 40 27.25 -13.17 7.37
C GLY A 40 27.16 -13.37 5.85
N LYS A 41 26.13 -12.83 5.18
CA LYS A 41 26.02 -12.88 3.72
C LYS A 41 26.60 -11.61 3.10
N SER A 42 27.49 -11.78 2.13
CA SER A 42 28.04 -10.69 1.31
C SER A 42 27.18 -10.40 0.07
N ILE A 43 26.43 -11.39 -0.40
CA ILE A 43 25.50 -11.29 -1.53
C ILE A 43 24.18 -11.89 -1.08
N ILE A 44 23.08 -11.19 -1.36
CA ILE A 44 21.73 -11.63 -1.06
C ILE A 44 21.05 -11.99 -2.38
N THR A 45 20.49 -13.20 -2.46
CA THR A 45 19.77 -13.71 -3.63
C THR A 45 18.25 -13.65 -3.39
N ASP A 46 17.46 -13.80 -4.45
CA ASP A 46 16.00 -13.87 -4.34
C ASP A 46 15.53 -15.05 -3.47
N ASP A 47 16.26 -16.17 -3.53
CA ASP A 47 15.99 -17.36 -2.68
C ASP A 47 16.26 -17.05 -1.19
N ASP A 48 17.27 -16.27 -0.88
CA ASP A 48 17.54 -15.80 0.47
C ASP A 48 16.41 -14.92 0.99
N ILE A 49 15.91 -14.00 0.16
CA ILE A 49 14.78 -13.14 0.52
C ILE A 49 13.52 -13.97 0.75
N ALA A 50 13.25 -14.93 -0.12
CA ALA A 50 12.09 -15.81 0.01
C ALA A 50 12.09 -16.64 1.30
N LYS A 51 13.27 -17.06 1.77
CA LYS A 51 13.48 -17.87 2.97
C LYS A 51 13.75 -17.06 4.24
N SER A 52 13.96 -15.75 4.14
CA SER A 52 14.42 -14.89 5.23
C SER A 52 13.47 -14.79 6.42
N GLY A 53 12.18 -15.04 6.23
CA GLY A 53 11.16 -14.82 7.26
C GLY A 53 10.92 -13.35 7.61
N ILE A 54 11.45 -12.39 6.82
CA ILE A 54 11.25 -10.95 7.02
C ILE A 54 9.75 -10.65 7.06
N SER A 55 9.31 -10.07 8.15
CA SER A 55 7.92 -9.74 8.42
C SER A 55 7.69 -8.23 8.58
N TYR A 56 8.53 -7.57 9.36
CA TYR A 56 8.34 -6.14 9.66
C TYR A 56 8.51 -5.25 8.43
N LEU A 57 9.47 -5.54 7.57
CA LEU A 57 9.62 -4.80 6.32
C LEU A 57 8.38 -4.90 5.43
N LYS A 58 7.65 -6.02 5.46
CA LYS A 58 6.36 -6.15 4.76
C LYS A 58 5.29 -5.21 5.33
N LEU A 59 5.28 -5.01 6.66
CA LEU A 59 4.37 -4.07 7.32
C LEU A 59 4.73 -2.63 6.95
N VAL A 60 6.02 -2.30 6.88
CA VAL A 60 6.51 -1.00 6.37
C VAL A 60 5.96 -0.73 4.98
N PHE A 61 6.02 -1.70 4.06
CA PHE A 61 5.46 -1.53 2.72
C PHE A 61 3.94 -1.38 2.72
N LYS A 62 3.21 -2.15 3.54
CA LYS A 62 1.76 -1.99 3.66
C LYS A 62 1.39 -0.58 4.14
N GLU A 63 2.06 -0.08 5.17
CA GLU A 63 1.81 1.26 5.71
C GLU A 63 2.20 2.36 4.71
N THR A 64 3.29 2.16 3.99
CA THR A 64 3.67 3.06 2.89
C THR A 64 2.59 3.13 1.82
N LEU A 65 2.06 2.00 1.38
CA LEU A 65 0.98 1.96 0.38
C LEU A 65 -0.33 2.56 0.90
N ARG A 66 -0.58 2.49 2.20
CA ARG A 66 -1.75 3.13 2.83
C ARG A 66 -1.63 4.65 2.78
N LEU A 67 -0.49 5.19 3.24
CA LEU A 67 -0.27 6.64 3.29
C LEU A 67 0.07 7.23 1.92
N HIS A 68 0.85 6.54 1.13
CA HIS A 68 1.40 7.04 -0.13
C HIS A 68 1.13 6.08 -1.29
N PRO A 69 -0.15 5.82 -1.62
CA PRO A 69 -0.47 4.98 -2.76
C PRO A 69 0.10 5.60 -4.05
N SER A 70 0.83 4.83 -4.84
CA SER A 70 1.46 5.30 -6.09
C SER A 70 0.43 5.78 -7.14
N SER A 71 -0.82 5.38 -7.00
CA SER A 71 -1.95 5.81 -7.83
C SER A 71 -3.11 6.28 -6.94
N PRO A 72 -3.07 7.50 -6.39
CA PRO A 72 -3.99 7.96 -5.33
C PRO A 72 -5.47 8.00 -5.73
N LEU A 73 -5.76 8.10 -7.02
CA LEU A 73 -7.14 8.08 -7.57
C LEU A 73 -7.43 6.81 -8.38
N LEU A 74 -6.52 5.85 -8.39
CA LEU A 74 -6.52 4.67 -9.24
C LEU A 74 -6.66 5.03 -10.73
N ILE A 75 -6.84 3.98 -11.56
CA ILE A 75 -7.08 4.18 -13.00
C ILE A 75 -8.52 4.67 -13.19
N PRO A 76 -8.73 5.77 -13.95
CA PRO A 76 -10.06 6.27 -14.25
C PRO A 76 -10.96 5.18 -14.84
N ARG A 77 -12.19 5.12 -14.38
CA ARG A 77 -13.22 4.19 -14.87
C ARG A 77 -14.33 4.99 -15.55
N GLN A 78 -15.12 4.32 -16.35
CA GLN A 78 -16.29 4.90 -16.98
C GLN A 78 -17.54 4.09 -16.65
N CYS A 79 -18.61 4.78 -16.28
CA CYS A 79 -19.91 4.16 -16.05
C CYS A 79 -20.45 3.60 -17.36
N ARG A 80 -20.70 2.29 -17.41
CA ARG A 80 -21.17 1.60 -18.65
C ARG A 80 -22.63 1.84 -18.93
N GLU A 81 -23.44 1.95 -17.89
CA GLU A 81 -24.88 2.12 -17.92
C GLU A 81 -25.27 3.10 -16.83
N THR A 82 -26.35 3.86 -17.03
CA THR A 82 -26.89 4.71 -15.98
C THR A 82 -27.24 3.85 -14.75
N CYS A 83 -26.72 4.23 -13.59
CA CYS A 83 -26.97 3.53 -12.33
C CYS A 83 -27.16 4.50 -11.18
N GLN A 84 -27.63 4.00 -10.05
CA GLN A 84 -27.74 4.80 -8.82
C GLN A 84 -26.66 4.37 -7.82
N VAL A 85 -26.02 5.36 -7.20
CA VAL A 85 -25.05 5.16 -6.11
C VAL A 85 -25.43 6.10 -4.98
N MET A 86 -25.76 5.55 -3.82
CA MET A 86 -26.16 6.31 -2.62
C MET A 86 -27.27 7.36 -2.87
N GLY A 87 -28.23 7.02 -3.75
CA GLY A 87 -29.35 7.91 -4.10
C GLY A 87 -29.05 8.92 -5.22
N TYR A 88 -27.84 8.97 -5.75
CA TYR A 88 -27.46 9.81 -6.88
C TYR A 88 -27.51 9.03 -8.20
N ASP A 89 -28.11 9.65 -9.22
CA ASP A 89 -28.08 9.10 -10.57
C ASP A 89 -26.72 9.37 -11.23
N ILE A 90 -26.04 8.31 -11.64
CA ILE A 90 -24.77 8.35 -12.36
C ILE A 90 -25.01 8.01 -13.82
N PRO A 91 -25.01 8.98 -14.74
CA PRO A 91 -25.26 8.74 -16.15
C PRO A 91 -24.22 7.83 -16.78
N LYS A 92 -24.64 7.09 -17.81
CA LYS A 92 -23.73 6.38 -18.70
C LYS A 92 -22.65 7.33 -19.26
N GLY A 93 -21.41 6.89 -19.28
CA GLY A 93 -20.28 7.67 -19.79
C GLY A 93 -19.59 8.54 -18.73
N THR A 94 -20.16 8.67 -17.52
CA THR A 94 -19.54 9.42 -16.43
C THR A 94 -18.18 8.83 -16.06
N ALA A 95 -17.16 9.68 -15.97
CA ALA A 95 -15.86 9.30 -15.43
C ALA A 95 -15.93 9.10 -13.91
N VAL A 96 -15.38 7.99 -13.43
CA VAL A 96 -15.41 7.61 -12.01
C VAL A 96 -13.97 7.40 -11.53
N PHE A 97 -13.64 8.04 -10.42
CA PHE A 97 -12.36 7.89 -9.72
C PHE A 97 -12.61 7.28 -8.34
N VAL A 98 -11.67 6.45 -7.87
CA VAL A 98 -11.68 5.93 -6.51
C VAL A 98 -10.52 6.56 -5.74
N ASN A 99 -10.85 7.40 -4.76
CA ASN A 99 -9.86 8.12 -3.97
C ASN A 99 -9.28 7.23 -2.88
N VAL A 100 -8.31 6.37 -3.24
CA VAL A 100 -7.66 5.46 -2.28
C VAL A 100 -6.76 6.20 -1.29
N TRP A 101 -6.31 7.39 -1.63
CA TRP A 101 -5.59 8.26 -0.71
C TRP A 101 -6.47 8.68 0.47
N ALA A 102 -7.72 9.08 0.20
CA ALA A 102 -8.67 9.42 1.26
C ALA A 102 -9.11 8.18 2.05
N ILE A 103 -9.37 7.06 1.38
CA ILE A 103 -9.74 5.79 2.03
C ILE A 103 -8.65 5.36 3.02
N GLY A 104 -7.38 5.45 2.63
CA GLY A 104 -6.25 5.12 3.50
C GLY A 104 -6.06 6.05 4.70
N ARG A 105 -6.81 7.17 4.75
CA ARG A 105 -6.76 8.18 5.83
C ARG A 105 -8.11 8.39 6.53
N ASP A 106 -9.08 7.55 6.26
CA ASP A 106 -10.40 7.67 6.85
C ASP A 106 -10.36 7.26 8.35
N PRO A 107 -10.65 8.17 9.29
CA PRO A 107 -10.63 7.88 10.72
C PRO A 107 -11.68 6.85 11.17
N LEU A 108 -12.67 6.54 10.32
CA LEU A 108 -13.62 5.45 10.59
C LEU A 108 -12.96 4.06 10.57
N TYR A 109 -11.86 3.91 9.84
CA TYR A 109 -11.16 2.64 9.66
C TYR A 109 -9.74 2.64 10.23
N TRP A 110 -9.13 3.83 10.37
CA TRP A 110 -7.72 3.97 10.72
C TRP A 110 -7.53 4.84 11.95
N GLU A 111 -7.06 4.26 13.04
CA GLU A 111 -6.62 5.01 14.21
C GLU A 111 -5.36 5.80 13.86
N ASP A 112 -5.27 7.07 14.33
CA ASP A 112 -4.17 7.99 13.96
C ASP A 112 -3.84 7.93 12.46
N PRO A 113 -4.80 8.30 11.58
CA PRO A 113 -4.71 7.97 10.15
C PRO A 113 -3.55 8.65 9.42
N GLU A 114 -3.03 9.76 9.94
CA GLU A 114 -1.89 10.48 9.35
C GLU A 114 -0.52 10.01 9.87
N GLU A 115 -0.50 9.17 10.91
CA GLU A 115 0.75 8.65 11.47
C GLU A 115 1.23 7.41 10.72
N PHE A 116 2.57 7.35 10.51
CA PHE A 116 3.23 6.18 9.95
C PHE A 116 3.47 5.14 11.05
N LYS A 117 2.62 4.12 11.11
CA LYS A 117 2.63 3.04 12.13
C LYS A 117 2.55 1.67 11.44
N PRO A 118 3.66 1.07 11.00
CA PRO A 118 3.67 -0.27 10.41
C PRO A 118 3.03 -1.34 11.31
N GLU A 119 3.12 -1.17 12.62
CA GLU A 119 2.60 -2.08 13.65
C GLU A 119 1.08 -2.27 13.59
N ARG A 120 0.34 -1.33 12.98
CA ARG A 120 -1.12 -1.50 12.79
C ARG A 120 -1.49 -2.74 11.98
N PHE A 121 -0.57 -3.22 11.15
CA PHE A 121 -0.74 -4.43 10.36
C PHE A 121 -0.27 -5.71 11.06
N GLU A 122 0.25 -5.66 12.29
CA GLU A 122 0.63 -6.85 13.06
C GLU A 122 -0.59 -7.64 13.56
N THR A 123 -1.64 -6.93 13.94
CA THR A 123 -2.81 -7.50 14.61
C THR A 123 -4.01 -7.72 13.69
N ASN A 124 -3.95 -7.20 12.48
CA ASN A 124 -5.01 -7.36 11.49
C ASN A 124 -4.52 -8.17 10.28
N ASN A 125 -5.44 -8.85 9.63
CA ASN A 125 -5.17 -9.62 8.41
C ASN A 125 -5.41 -8.80 7.14
N LEU A 126 -5.35 -7.45 7.23
CA LEU A 126 -5.56 -6.59 6.07
C LEU A 126 -4.48 -6.82 5.01
N ASP A 127 -4.94 -7.03 3.77
CA ASP A 127 -4.08 -7.23 2.63
C ASP A 127 -4.57 -6.39 1.44
N PHE A 128 -3.64 -6.03 0.57
CA PHE A 128 -3.88 -5.23 -0.64
C PHE A 128 -4.52 -6.02 -1.79
N ARG A 129 -5.00 -7.25 -1.53
CA ARG A 129 -5.63 -8.13 -2.55
C ARG A 129 -7.04 -7.73 -2.98
N GLY A 130 -7.53 -6.57 -2.53
CA GLY A 130 -8.83 -6.03 -2.94
C GLY A 130 -10.06 -6.64 -2.27
N THR A 131 -9.88 -7.40 -1.19
CA THR A 131 -10.96 -7.93 -0.34
C THR A 131 -11.26 -7.03 0.85
N ASN A 132 -10.30 -6.20 1.27
CA ASN A 132 -10.40 -5.25 2.34
C ASN A 132 -10.59 -3.85 1.76
N PHE A 133 -11.82 -3.36 1.70
CA PHE A 133 -12.14 -2.10 1.00
C PHE A 133 -11.55 -0.86 1.67
N GLU A 134 -11.19 -0.94 2.94
CA GLU A 134 -10.43 0.07 3.68
C GLU A 134 -8.96 0.14 3.25
N PHE A 135 -8.44 -0.90 2.57
CA PHE A 135 -7.06 -0.98 2.11
C PHE A 135 -6.96 -1.52 0.68
N ILE A 136 -7.18 -0.66 -0.30
CA ILE A 136 -7.20 -1.01 -1.73
C ILE A 136 -6.22 -0.17 -2.56
N PRO A 137 -4.91 -0.13 -2.22
CA PRO A 137 -3.94 0.70 -2.94
C PRO A 137 -3.79 0.34 -4.43
N PHE A 138 -4.19 -0.87 -4.83
CA PHE A 138 -4.21 -1.35 -6.21
C PHE A 138 -5.62 -1.47 -6.80
N GLY A 139 -6.63 -1.02 -6.05
CA GLY A 139 -8.02 -1.16 -6.41
C GLY A 139 -8.66 -2.45 -5.90
N ALA A 140 -9.88 -2.70 -6.37
CA ALA A 140 -10.66 -3.88 -6.06
C ALA A 140 -11.58 -4.24 -7.24
N GLY A 141 -12.09 -5.45 -7.28
CA GLY A 141 -13.08 -5.88 -8.24
C GLY A 141 -12.74 -7.16 -8.98
N ARG A 142 -13.55 -7.51 -10.00
CA ARG A 142 -13.50 -8.80 -10.71
C ARG A 142 -12.22 -9.08 -11.52
N ARG A 143 -11.33 -8.10 -11.69
CA ARG A 143 -10.09 -8.21 -12.47
C ARG A 143 -8.83 -8.15 -11.61
N MET A 144 -8.93 -8.53 -10.37
CA MET A 144 -7.78 -8.66 -9.48
C MET A 144 -7.29 -10.10 -9.40
#